data_a7fac5ea0df99d2f090991d9a9ce1d30
#
_entry.id   a7fac5ea0df99d2f090991d9a9ce1d30
#
_cell.length_a   1.000
_cell.length_b   1.000
_cell.length_c   1.000
_cell.angle_alpha   90.00
_cell.angle_beta   90.00
_cell.angle_gamma   90.00
#
_symmetry.space_group_name_H-M   'P 1'
#
loop_
_entity.id
_entity.type
_entity.pdbx_description
1 polymer ?
#
loop_
_entity_poly.entity_id
_entity_poly.type
_entity_poly.pdbx_seq_one_letter_code
_entity_poly.pdbx_strand_id
1 'polypeptide(L)'
;MDNYFQKNLKALADKYSQKGISLNTGFSKSSISNYLKKDSEPSIQFLMALKQAYGINVDDFLYKELYINEEKSYDRFIGNYLLYYYNNDSYKGEVYSNLKNTLNFGVISIYKEKLLDKNIKVLATFSKNKDDMIKLLKNLNVAGPEKIQKLFIECGNVYTGQFEYNEQNIFVALDSSQYKDKTFIILNNPPTNSNYIGGVGTVNSISRGREHNPCTQFILLSKKVLDITDGEVYNLLKFDNYSIDLSDSINEVVNLFKKLYLEDYGISYLDEWQKISMIKNKMELMLGDIFEANAFRFAKISNKDDDSVYRIIKEGIDVWKNW
;
A
#
# COMPACT_ATOMS: atom_id res chain seq x y z
N MET A 1 -25.29 39.61 9.26
CA MET A 1 -24.56 38.53 8.61
C MET A 1 -23.44 38.14 9.52
N ASP A 2 -23.43 36.90 10.00
CA ASP A 2 -22.33 36.41 10.82
C ASP A 2 -21.07 36.34 9.95
N ASN A 3 -20.09 37.14 10.28
CA ASN A 3 -18.82 37.13 9.57
C ASN A 3 -17.97 36.00 10.12
N TYR A 4 -17.93 34.86 9.39
CA TYR A 4 -17.16 33.69 9.78
C TYR A 4 -15.65 33.87 9.58
N PHE A 5 -15.20 34.95 8.93
CA PHE A 5 -13.79 35.17 8.61
C PHE A 5 -12.86 35.00 9.83
N GLN A 6 -13.16 35.74 10.94
CA GLN A 6 -12.30 35.67 12.15
C GLN A 6 -12.34 34.26 12.78
N LYS A 7 -13.51 33.64 12.81
CA LYS A 7 -13.66 32.27 13.36
C LYS A 7 -12.81 31.29 12.55
N ASN A 8 -12.89 31.35 11.23
CA ASN A 8 -12.12 30.52 10.33
C ASN A 8 -10.63 30.84 10.37
N LEU A 9 -10.26 32.15 10.44
CA LEU A 9 -8.86 32.55 10.57
C LEU A 9 -8.26 32.10 11.91
N LYS A 10 -9.03 32.16 13.00
CA LYS A 10 -8.61 31.64 14.30
C LYS A 10 -8.38 30.13 14.25
N ALA A 11 -9.32 29.37 13.69
CA ALA A 11 -9.15 27.94 13.51
C ALA A 11 -7.93 27.58 12.63
N LEU A 12 -7.68 28.40 11.60
CA LEU A 12 -6.48 28.25 10.77
C LEU A 12 -5.19 28.54 11.56
N ALA A 13 -5.23 29.59 12.42
CA ALA A 13 -4.09 29.96 13.27
C ALA A 13 -3.82 28.94 14.38
N ASP A 14 -4.86 28.31 14.92
CA ASP A 14 -4.74 27.23 15.89
C ASP A 14 -4.07 25.99 15.26
N LYS A 15 -4.37 25.70 14.00
CA LYS A 15 -3.80 24.56 13.28
C LYS A 15 -2.39 24.79 12.76
N TYR A 16 -2.11 25.94 12.16
CA TYR A 16 -0.84 26.19 11.45
C TYR A 16 0.05 27.23 12.13
N SER A 17 -0.36 27.80 13.24
CA SER A 17 0.23 28.96 13.93
C SER A 17 0.24 30.25 13.08
N GLN A 18 0.25 31.41 13.72
CA GLN A 18 0.36 32.70 13.00
C GLN A 18 1.69 32.79 12.23
N LYS A 19 2.75 32.17 12.72
CA LYS A 19 4.05 32.09 12.02
C LYS A 19 3.94 31.27 10.73
N GLY A 20 3.25 30.15 10.78
CA GLY A 20 3.01 29.30 9.61
C GLY A 20 2.17 30.03 8.54
N ILE A 21 1.10 30.71 8.98
CA ILE A 21 0.28 31.50 8.04
C ILE A 21 1.12 32.61 7.41
N SER A 22 1.95 33.31 8.19
CA SER A 22 2.85 34.35 7.71
C SER A 22 3.81 33.85 6.63
N LEU A 23 4.44 32.72 6.87
CA LEU A 23 5.37 32.08 5.91
C LEU A 23 4.67 31.64 4.61
N ASN A 24 3.48 31.04 4.73
CA ASN A 24 2.76 30.51 3.58
C ASN A 24 2.06 31.57 2.73
N THR A 25 1.65 32.68 3.35
CA THR A 25 0.91 33.76 2.66
C THR A 25 1.77 34.95 2.29
N GLY A 26 2.98 35.09 2.87
CA GLY A 26 3.85 36.26 2.70
C GLY A 26 3.41 37.49 3.49
N PHE A 27 2.33 37.39 4.28
CA PHE A 27 1.84 38.51 5.11
C PHE A 27 2.53 38.54 6.46
N SER A 28 2.71 39.76 7.03
CA SER A 28 3.36 39.91 8.32
C SER A 28 2.50 39.31 9.45
N LYS A 29 3.15 38.81 10.53
CA LYS A 29 2.44 38.34 11.71
C LYS A 29 1.57 39.45 12.34
N SER A 30 2.00 40.69 12.29
CA SER A 30 1.23 41.84 12.79
C SER A 30 -0.06 42.01 12.01
N SER A 31 -0.02 41.94 10.68
CA SER A 31 -1.23 41.99 9.84
C SER A 31 -2.22 40.87 10.18
N ILE A 32 -1.72 39.64 10.33
CA ILE A 32 -2.55 38.47 10.70
C ILE A 32 -3.16 38.64 12.10
N SER A 33 -2.37 39.17 13.06
CA SER A 33 -2.85 39.48 14.39
C SER A 33 -3.96 40.53 14.39
N ASN A 34 -3.81 41.61 13.59
CA ASN A 34 -4.83 42.63 13.45
C ASN A 34 -6.14 42.10 12.85
N TYR A 35 -6.05 41.21 11.87
CA TYR A 35 -7.22 40.52 11.31
C TYR A 35 -7.92 39.63 12.35
N LEU A 36 -7.15 38.90 13.18
CA LEU A 36 -7.69 38.08 14.26
C LEU A 36 -8.38 38.89 15.34
N LYS A 37 -7.84 40.07 15.69
CA LYS A 37 -8.38 40.96 16.71
C LYS A 37 -9.52 41.86 16.21
N LYS A 38 -9.86 41.82 14.94
CA LYS A 38 -10.81 42.74 14.28
C LYS A 38 -10.36 44.20 14.22
N ASP A 39 -9.05 44.43 14.38
CA ASP A 39 -8.50 45.78 14.32
C ASP A 39 -8.42 46.31 12.87
N SER A 40 -8.51 45.42 11.91
CA SER A 40 -8.57 45.72 10.48
C SER A 40 -9.33 44.67 9.69
N GLU A 41 -9.90 45.09 8.56
CA GLU A 41 -10.50 44.15 7.61
C GLU A 41 -9.44 43.50 6.73
N PRO A 42 -9.65 42.21 6.31
CA PRO A 42 -8.72 41.53 5.45
C PRO A 42 -8.67 42.17 4.05
N SER A 43 -7.47 42.39 3.54
CA SER A 43 -7.32 42.84 2.17
C SER A 43 -7.65 41.72 1.18
N ILE A 44 -8.08 42.09 -0.02
CA ILE A 44 -8.32 41.12 -1.12
C ILE A 44 -7.04 40.30 -1.39
N GLN A 45 -5.87 40.94 -1.32
CA GLN A 45 -4.58 40.28 -1.51
C GLN A 45 -4.35 39.19 -0.45
N PHE A 46 -4.73 39.43 0.81
CA PHE A 46 -4.63 38.41 1.86
C PHE A 46 -5.57 37.24 1.62
N LEU A 47 -6.82 37.51 1.21
CA LEU A 47 -7.78 36.44 0.85
C LEU A 47 -7.30 35.60 -0.33
N MET A 48 -6.73 36.24 -1.34
CA MET A 48 -6.13 35.52 -2.48
C MET A 48 -4.90 34.72 -2.09
N ALA A 49 -4.06 35.24 -1.17
CA ALA A 49 -2.92 34.50 -0.63
C ALA A 49 -3.37 33.30 0.19
N LEU A 50 -4.45 33.40 0.99
CA LEU A 50 -5.06 32.27 1.68
C LEU A 50 -5.59 31.23 0.70
N LYS A 51 -6.27 31.65 -0.37
CA LYS A 51 -6.73 30.76 -1.44
C LYS A 51 -5.55 30.03 -2.07
N GLN A 52 -4.48 30.74 -2.37
CA GLN A 52 -3.31 30.16 -3.02
C GLN A 52 -2.55 29.19 -2.10
N ALA A 53 -2.34 29.58 -0.84
CA ALA A 53 -1.55 28.79 0.12
C ALA A 53 -2.30 27.57 0.67
N TYR A 54 -3.60 27.71 0.91
CA TYR A 54 -4.40 26.73 1.63
C TYR A 54 -5.50 26.05 0.80
N GLY A 55 -5.74 26.50 -0.43
CA GLY A 55 -6.84 25.96 -1.27
C GLY A 55 -8.23 26.40 -0.83
N ILE A 56 -8.32 27.47 -0.02
CA ILE A 56 -9.58 27.94 0.56
C ILE A 56 -10.46 28.57 -0.54
N ASN A 57 -11.75 28.21 -0.58
CA ASN A 57 -12.71 29.01 -1.29
C ASN A 57 -12.98 30.29 -0.48
N VAL A 58 -12.76 31.46 -1.07
CA VAL A 58 -12.87 32.75 -0.39
C VAL A 58 -14.28 33.01 0.11
N ASP A 59 -15.31 32.68 -0.69
CA ASP A 59 -16.70 32.88 -0.31
C ASP A 59 -17.07 31.97 0.87
N ASP A 60 -16.66 30.70 0.83
CA ASP A 60 -16.87 29.79 1.95
C ASP A 60 -16.14 30.25 3.20
N PHE A 61 -14.93 30.82 3.07
CA PHE A 61 -14.15 31.34 4.20
C PHE A 61 -14.79 32.56 4.86
N LEU A 62 -15.49 33.35 4.08
CA LEU A 62 -16.18 34.56 4.57
C LEU A 62 -17.56 34.28 5.12
N TYR A 63 -18.31 33.36 4.52
CA TYR A 63 -19.76 33.21 4.75
C TYR A 63 -20.18 31.87 5.35
N LYS A 64 -19.25 30.91 5.53
CA LYS A 64 -19.54 29.62 6.12
C LYS A 64 -18.56 29.30 7.22
N GLU A 65 -19.01 28.57 8.23
CA GLU A 65 -18.11 27.99 9.22
C GLU A 65 -17.33 26.86 8.58
N LEU A 66 -15.99 26.97 8.57
CA LEU A 66 -15.11 25.91 8.10
C LEU A 66 -14.58 25.11 9.29
N TYR A 67 -14.82 23.82 9.28
CA TYR A 67 -14.28 22.87 10.28
C TYR A 67 -12.80 22.58 10.01
N ILE A 68 -11.94 23.61 10.15
CA ILE A 68 -10.50 23.54 9.84
C ILE A 68 -9.75 22.63 10.83
N ASN A 69 -10.29 22.48 12.06
CA ASN A 69 -9.68 21.70 13.14
C ASN A 69 -10.06 20.21 13.12
N GLU A 70 -11.02 19.79 12.29
CA GLU A 70 -11.21 18.37 12.06
C GLU A 70 -9.97 17.83 11.34
N GLU A 71 -9.07 17.20 12.09
CA GLU A 71 -8.08 16.30 11.48
C GLU A 71 -8.86 15.25 10.69
N LYS A 72 -8.89 15.42 9.39
CA LYS A 72 -9.50 14.40 8.56
C LYS A 72 -8.65 13.16 8.76
N SER A 73 -9.30 12.08 9.11
CA SER A 73 -8.67 10.81 9.46
C SER A 73 -7.65 10.31 8.41
N TYR A 74 -7.70 10.84 7.20
CA TYR A 74 -6.83 10.53 6.08
C TYR A 74 -5.53 11.33 6.00
N ASP A 75 -5.40 12.47 6.73
CA ASP A 75 -4.18 13.29 6.69
C ASP A 75 -2.95 12.52 7.19
N ARG A 76 -3.16 11.51 8.02
CA ARG A 76 -2.13 10.58 8.51
C ARG A 76 -1.47 9.74 7.41
N PHE A 77 -2.14 9.56 6.27
CA PHE A 77 -1.61 8.80 5.13
C PHE A 77 -0.82 9.66 4.16
N ILE A 78 -0.89 10.99 4.29
CA ILE A 78 -0.09 11.89 3.46
C ILE A 78 1.38 11.64 3.73
N GLY A 79 2.14 11.46 2.66
CA GLY A 79 3.58 11.21 2.71
C GLY A 79 4.09 10.46 1.49
N ASN A 80 5.40 10.24 1.51
CA ASN A 80 6.09 9.52 0.47
C ASN A 80 6.50 8.15 0.99
N TYR A 81 6.26 7.11 0.22
CA TYR A 81 6.46 5.73 0.60
C TYR A 81 7.30 5.01 -0.44
N LEU A 82 8.29 4.24 0.02
CA LEU A 82 8.93 3.21 -0.78
C LEU A 82 8.01 1.98 -0.81
N LEU A 83 7.73 1.50 -2.01
CA LEU A 83 6.92 0.32 -2.24
C LEU A 83 7.81 -0.85 -2.59
N TYR A 84 7.55 -1.99 -1.98
CA TYR A 84 8.17 -3.26 -2.25
C TYR A 84 7.12 -4.24 -2.74
N TYR A 85 7.41 -4.95 -3.81
CA TYR A 85 6.53 -5.97 -4.33
C TYR A 85 7.31 -7.07 -5.04
N TYR A 86 6.67 -8.22 -5.15
CA TYR A 86 7.26 -9.41 -5.73
C TYR A 86 7.35 -9.30 -7.24
N ASN A 87 8.45 -9.74 -7.84
CA ASN A 87 8.56 -9.84 -9.27
C ASN A 87 7.90 -11.13 -9.77
N ASN A 88 6.71 -10.98 -10.33
CA ASN A 88 5.93 -12.09 -10.89
C ASN A 88 6.26 -12.40 -12.36
N ASP A 89 7.27 -11.78 -12.95
CA ASP A 89 7.71 -12.06 -14.31
C ASP A 89 8.23 -13.51 -14.38
N SER A 90 7.32 -14.46 -14.51
CA SER A 90 7.62 -15.90 -14.44
C SER A 90 8.32 -16.44 -15.68
N TYR A 91 8.53 -15.62 -16.72
CA TYR A 91 9.10 -16.11 -17.96
C TYR A 91 10.23 -15.23 -18.50
N LYS A 92 11.42 -15.68 -18.31
CA LYS A 92 12.60 -15.27 -19.11
C LYS A 92 13.22 -16.49 -19.78
N GLY A 93 12.49 -17.29 -20.53
CA GLY A 93 12.99 -18.25 -21.54
C GLY A 93 14.13 -19.20 -21.17
N GLU A 94 14.91 -18.90 -20.16
CA GLU A 94 16.08 -19.65 -19.74
C GLU A 94 16.06 -19.87 -18.23
N VAL A 95 15.94 -21.15 -17.87
CA VAL A 95 16.30 -21.76 -16.59
C VAL A 95 15.80 -21.04 -15.33
N TYR A 96 14.75 -21.54 -14.77
CA TYR A 96 14.17 -21.21 -13.45
C TYR A 96 15.18 -21.11 -12.28
N SER A 97 16.38 -21.64 -12.44
CA SER A 97 17.42 -21.71 -11.40
C SER A 97 18.12 -20.36 -11.14
N ASN A 98 18.00 -19.37 -12.03
CA ASN A 98 18.71 -18.10 -11.93
C ASN A 98 17.83 -16.88 -11.62
N LEU A 99 16.51 -17.07 -11.44
CA LEU A 99 15.63 -16.05 -10.89
C LEU A 99 15.82 -16.00 -9.37
N LYS A 100 17.00 -15.64 -8.91
CA LYS A 100 17.24 -15.34 -7.52
C LYS A 100 16.39 -14.12 -7.16
N ASN A 101 15.31 -14.38 -6.40
CA ASN A 101 14.64 -13.45 -5.49
C ASN A 101 14.70 -11.99 -5.92
N THR A 102 14.10 -11.63 -7.05
CA THR A 102 14.07 -10.24 -7.47
C THR A 102 12.78 -9.60 -6.97
N LEU A 103 12.96 -8.63 -6.09
CA LEU A 103 11.94 -7.66 -5.77
C LEU A 103 11.87 -6.62 -6.87
N ASN A 104 10.68 -6.08 -7.07
CA ASN A 104 10.47 -4.82 -7.72
C ASN A 104 10.21 -3.75 -6.66
N PHE A 105 10.50 -2.52 -7.02
CA PHE A 105 10.38 -1.37 -6.14
C PHE A 105 9.52 -0.30 -6.80
N GLY A 106 8.96 0.56 -5.99
CA GLY A 106 8.28 1.75 -6.46
C GLY A 106 8.34 2.85 -5.41
N VAL A 107 7.92 4.02 -5.80
CA VAL A 107 7.65 5.12 -4.88
C VAL A 107 6.23 5.58 -5.10
N ILE A 108 5.49 5.69 -4.00
CA ILE A 108 4.15 6.27 -3.99
C ILE A 108 4.18 7.54 -3.15
N SER A 109 3.68 8.64 -3.71
CA SER A 109 3.44 9.89 -3.00
C SER A 109 1.93 10.12 -2.88
N ILE A 110 1.45 10.19 -1.65
CA ILE A 110 0.08 10.56 -1.30
C ILE A 110 0.14 11.99 -0.79
N TYR A 111 -0.45 12.93 -1.51
CA TYR A 111 -0.28 14.35 -1.21
C TYR A 111 -1.51 15.18 -1.55
N LYS A 112 -1.54 16.39 -0.99
CA LYS A 112 -2.48 17.44 -1.36
C LYS A 112 -1.70 18.53 -2.08
N GLU A 113 -2.25 19.06 -3.17
CA GLU A 113 -1.64 20.23 -3.84
C GLU A 113 -1.70 21.45 -2.93
N LYS A 114 -2.79 21.58 -2.18
CA LYS A 114 -2.98 22.65 -1.22
C LYS A 114 -3.39 22.08 0.13
N LEU A 115 -3.00 22.73 1.20
CA LEU A 115 -3.14 22.24 2.57
C LEU A 115 -4.58 21.89 3.00
N LEU A 116 -5.57 22.60 2.46
CA LEU A 116 -7.00 22.35 2.76
C LEU A 116 -7.76 21.67 1.62
N ASP A 117 -7.07 21.20 0.58
CA ASP A 117 -7.72 20.43 -0.47
C ASP A 117 -8.41 19.20 0.11
N LYS A 118 -9.64 18.97 -0.35
CA LYS A 118 -10.39 17.74 -0.01
C LYS A 118 -9.88 16.55 -0.81
N ASN A 119 -9.31 16.81 -1.97
CA ASN A 119 -8.85 15.78 -2.88
C ASN A 119 -7.39 15.43 -2.58
N ILE A 120 -7.18 14.17 -2.25
CA ILE A 120 -5.84 13.60 -2.12
C ILE A 120 -5.46 13.06 -3.49
N LYS A 121 -4.28 13.47 -3.95
CA LYS A 121 -3.68 12.97 -5.18
C LYS A 121 -2.65 11.90 -4.85
N VAL A 122 -2.53 10.95 -5.76
CA VAL A 122 -1.52 9.91 -5.67
C VAL A 122 -0.70 9.92 -6.95
N LEU A 123 0.60 9.90 -6.79
CA LEU A 123 1.55 9.65 -7.86
C LEU A 123 2.38 8.42 -7.49
N ALA A 124 2.66 7.60 -8.47
CA ALA A 124 3.51 6.43 -8.31
C ALA A 124 4.45 6.24 -9.49
N THR A 125 5.58 5.62 -9.23
CA THR A 125 6.50 5.11 -10.26
C THR A 125 7.07 3.78 -9.80
N PHE A 126 7.41 2.91 -10.75
CA PHE A 126 7.89 1.56 -10.48
C PHE A 126 9.21 1.31 -11.21
N SER A 127 10.13 0.58 -10.57
CA SER A 127 11.44 0.25 -11.13
C SER A 127 11.98 -1.05 -10.54
N LYS A 128 12.87 -1.71 -11.28
CA LYS A 128 13.68 -2.83 -10.78
C LYS A 128 14.90 -2.34 -9.98
N ASN A 129 15.24 -1.07 -10.08
CA ASN A 129 16.40 -0.47 -9.42
C ASN A 129 15.99 0.15 -8.08
N LYS A 130 16.43 -0.47 -6.99
CA LYS A 130 16.17 -0.01 -5.62
C LYS A 130 16.79 1.36 -5.34
N ASP A 131 18.02 1.59 -5.80
CA ASP A 131 18.76 2.80 -5.49
C ASP A 131 18.13 4.04 -6.11
N ASP A 132 17.60 3.92 -7.33
CA ASP A 132 16.86 5.00 -7.98
C ASP A 132 15.61 5.37 -7.20
N MET A 133 14.88 4.37 -6.69
CA MET A 133 13.68 4.58 -5.88
C MET A 133 14.02 5.21 -4.52
N ILE A 134 15.10 4.79 -3.89
CA ILE A 134 15.58 5.41 -2.64
C ILE A 134 15.99 6.87 -2.86
N LYS A 135 16.68 7.15 -3.97
CA LYS A 135 17.08 8.52 -4.33
C LYS A 135 15.84 9.41 -4.57
N LEU A 136 14.86 8.89 -5.31
CA LEU A 136 13.59 9.60 -5.53
C LEU A 136 12.88 9.88 -4.20
N LEU A 137 12.75 8.87 -3.34
CA LEU A 137 12.12 9.02 -2.01
C LEU A 137 12.80 10.11 -1.18
N LYS A 138 14.14 10.15 -1.15
CA LYS A 138 14.90 11.19 -0.46
C LYS A 138 14.61 12.59 -1.01
N ASN A 139 14.56 12.73 -2.34
CA ASN A 139 14.27 13.99 -3.00
C ASN A 139 12.84 14.46 -2.70
N LEU A 140 11.86 13.55 -2.72
CA LEU A 140 10.47 13.85 -2.40
C LEU A 140 10.27 14.28 -0.95
N ASN A 141 11.02 13.72 -0.01
CA ASN A 141 10.91 14.05 1.42
C ASN A 141 11.42 15.46 1.76
N VAL A 142 12.23 16.06 0.89
CA VAL A 142 12.71 17.46 1.05
C VAL A 142 12.00 18.44 0.09
N ALA A 143 11.21 17.93 -0.85
CA ALA A 143 10.50 18.73 -1.83
C ALA A 143 9.19 19.30 -1.26
N GLY A 144 8.83 20.51 -1.67
CA GLY A 144 7.48 21.02 -1.47
C GLY A 144 6.47 20.37 -2.43
N PRO A 145 5.15 20.44 -2.12
CA PRO A 145 4.10 19.82 -2.92
C PRO A 145 4.14 20.18 -4.41
N GLU A 146 4.56 21.40 -4.73
CA GLU A 146 4.67 21.92 -6.10
C GLU A 146 5.75 21.24 -6.94
N LYS A 147 6.72 20.59 -6.31
CA LYS A 147 7.83 19.89 -6.99
C LYS A 147 7.59 18.39 -7.13
N ILE A 148 6.63 17.83 -6.40
CA ILE A 148 6.37 16.38 -6.39
C ILE A 148 6.10 15.88 -7.81
N GLN A 149 5.18 16.51 -8.53
CA GLN A 149 4.82 16.10 -9.88
C GLN A 149 6.01 16.14 -10.84
N LYS A 150 6.85 17.18 -10.75
CA LYS A 150 8.04 17.31 -11.60
C LYS A 150 9.03 16.18 -11.36
N LEU A 151 9.30 15.82 -10.11
CA LEU A 151 10.21 14.73 -9.74
C LEU A 151 9.72 13.38 -10.29
N PHE A 152 8.42 13.13 -10.30
CA PHE A 152 7.87 11.91 -10.88
C PHE A 152 7.99 11.91 -12.42
N ILE A 153 7.71 13.03 -13.08
CA ILE A 153 7.83 13.14 -14.55
C ILE A 153 9.27 12.85 -15.00
N GLU A 154 10.27 13.29 -14.24
CA GLU A 154 11.69 13.03 -14.53
C GLU A 154 12.04 11.54 -14.47
N CYS A 155 11.25 10.70 -13.78
CA CYS A 155 11.43 9.25 -13.73
C CYS A 155 10.91 8.52 -14.98
N GLY A 156 10.09 9.16 -15.82
CA GLY A 156 9.63 8.64 -17.11
C GLY A 156 8.49 7.62 -17.06
N ASN A 157 8.23 6.98 -15.92
CA ASN A 157 7.14 5.99 -15.73
C ASN A 157 6.20 6.45 -14.63
N VAL A 158 5.25 7.29 -14.96
CA VAL A 158 4.36 7.93 -13.98
C VAL A 158 2.97 7.33 -14.05
N TYR A 159 2.48 6.94 -12.88
CA TYR A 159 1.09 6.60 -12.63
C TYR A 159 0.46 7.71 -11.79
N THR A 160 -0.72 8.14 -12.20
CA THR A 160 -1.54 9.10 -11.46
C THR A 160 -2.74 8.37 -10.88
N GLY A 161 -3.22 8.79 -9.72
CA GLY A 161 -4.30 8.06 -9.10
C GLY A 161 -5.15 8.84 -8.12
N GLN A 162 -6.19 8.14 -7.69
CA GLN A 162 -7.14 8.59 -6.69
C GLN A 162 -6.96 7.79 -5.41
N PHE A 163 -7.21 8.45 -4.29
CA PHE A 163 -7.13 7.89 -2.95
C PHE A 163 -8.52 7.94 -2.32
N GLU A 164 -9.01 6.78 -1.94
CA GLU A 164 -10.23 6.62 -1.19
C GLU A 164 -9.96 5.77 0.06
N TYR A 165 -10.74 5.92 1.11
CA TYR A 165 -10.58 5.12 2.30
C TYR A 165 -11.92 4.95 3.04
N ASN A 166 -12.01 3.87 3.80
CA ASN A 166 -13.06 3.63 4.78
C ASN A 166 -12.43 3.27 6.13
N GLU A 167 -13.22 2.81 7.09
CA GLU A 167 -12.74 2.45 8.42
C GLU A 167 -11.71 1.30 8.42
N GLN A 168 -11.75 0.43 7.41
CA GLN A 168 -10.94 -0.79 7.38
C GLN A 168 -9.82 -0.74 6.33
N ASN A 169 -10.04 -0.09 5.20
CA ASN A 169 -9.16 -0.14 4.06
C ASN A 169 -8.93 1.22 3.41
N ILE A 170 -7.81 1.30 2.74
CA ILE A 170 -7.42 2.36 1.83
C ILE A 170 -7.44 1.79 0.41
N PHE A 171 -8.00 2.51 -0.53
CA PHE A 171 -8.08 2.16 -1.94
C PHE A 171 -7.30 3.18 -2.76
N VAL A 172 -6.41 2.69 -3.61
CA VAL A 172 -5.64 3.52 -4.53
C VAL A 172 -5.81 2.95 -5.94
N ALA A 173 -6.44 3.71 -6.81
CA ALA A 173 -6.56 3.38 -8.22
C ALA A 173 -5.54 4.22 -9.00
N LEU A 174 -4.58 3.57 -9.66
CA LEU A 174 -3.51 4.18 -10.42
C LEU A 174 -3.67 3.92 -11.91
N ASP A 175 -3.41 4.93 -12.73
CA ASP A 175 -3.49 4.88 -14.19
C ASP A 175 -2.25 5.50 -14.81
N SER A 176 -1.65 4.81 -15.79
CA SER A 176 -0.58 5.35 -16.61
C SER A 176 -1.07 5.51 -18.04
N SER A 177 -1.32 6.74 -18.45
CA SER A 177 -1.73 7.05 -19.82
C SER A 177 -0.64 6.68 -20.85
N GLN A 178 0.63 6.77 -20.46
CA GLN A 178 1.77 6.45 -21.31
C GLN A 178 1.84 4.96 -21.67
N TYR A 179 1.59 4.09 -20.68
CA TYR A 179 1.65 2.63 -20.84
C TYR A 179 0.29 1.98 -21.05
N LYS A 180 -0.81 2.77 -20.96
CA LYS A 180 -2.19 2.26 -20.94
C LYS A 180 -2.39 1.14 -19.94
N ASP A 181 -1.72 1.27 -18.79
CA ASP A 181 -1.71 0.30 -17.70
C ASP A 181 -2.43 0.86 -16.48
N LYS A 182 -3.06 -0.03 -15.73
CA LYS A 182 -3.82 0.30 -14.52
C LYS A 182 -3.45 -0.64 -13.40
N THR A 183 -3.36 -0.08 -12.20
CA THR A 183 -3.10 -0.84 -10.97
C THR A 183 -4.10 -0.43 -9.91
N PHE A 184 -4.69 -1.40 -9.25
CA PHE A 184 -5.56 -1.17 -8.11
C PHE A 184 -4.91 -1.74 -6.85
N ILE A 185 -4.82 -0.93 -5.81
CA ILE A 185 -4.15 -1.26 -4.57
C ILE A 185 -5.15 -1.15 -3.42
N ILE A 186 -5.24 -2.17 -2.59
CA ILE A 186 -6.00 -2.17 -1.35
C ILE A 186 -5.02 -2.32 -0.20
N LEU A 187 -5.00 -1.34 0.70
CA LEU A 187 -4.11 -1.31 1.86
C LEU A 187 -4.92 -1.43 3.15
N ASN A 188 -4.30 -1.96 4.18
CA ASN A 188 -4.84 -1.90 5.53
C ASN A 188 -4.93 -0.44 5.99
N ASN A 189 -5.97 -0.11 6.76
CA ASN A 189 -6.10 1.19 7.39
C ASN A 189 -5.58 1.10 8.84
N PRO A 190 -4.30 1.43 9.12
CA PRO A 190 -3.77 1.36 10.47
C PRO A 190 -4.47 2.38 11.38
N PRO A 191 -4.77 2.02 12.64
CA PRO A 191 -5.49 2.89 13.58
C PRO A 191 -4.70 4.12 13.98
N THR A 192 -3.37 4.07 13.86
CA THR A 192 -2.46 5.17 14.23
C THR A 192 -1.57 5.55 13.05
N ASN A 193 -0.88 6.69 13.18
CA ASN A 193 0.12 7.08 12.18
C ASN A 193 1.25 6.05 12.16
N SER A 194 1.34 5.30 11.06
CA SER A 194 2.31 4.24 10.87
C SER A 194 3.34 4.63 9.79
N ASN A 195 4.57 4.18 9.99
CA ASN A 195 5.62 4.27 8.96
C ASN A 195 5.50 3.15 7.92
N TYR A 196 4.61 2.22 8.14
CA TYR A 196 4.37 1.04 7.32
C TYR A 196 2.89 0.83 7.07
N ILE A 197 2.55 0.44 5.84
CA ILE A 197 1.20 0.03 5.44
C ILE A 197 1.34 -1.17 4.51
N GLY A 198 0.70 -2.28 4.86
CA GLY A 198 0.64 -3.48 4.04
C GLY A 198 -0.67 -3.61 3.28
N GLY A 199 -0.66 -4.35 2.18
CA GLY A 199 -1.86 -4.60 1.41
C GLY A 199 -1.64 -5.52 0.22
N VAL A 200 -2.56 -5.45 -0.72
CA VAL A 200 -2.50 -6.18 -1.98
C VAL A 200 -2.62 -5.22 -3.16
N GLY A 201 -1.95 -5.56 -4.25
CA GLY A 201 -2.03 -4.80 -5.49
C GLY A 201 -2.26 -5.69 -6.68
N THR A 202 -3.03 -5.21 -7.66
CA THR A 202 -3.22 -5.87 -8.95
C THR A 202 -2.15 -5.38 -9.91
N VAL A 203 -1.52 -6.30 -10.62
CA VAL A 203 -0.53 -5.99 -11.66
C VAL A 203 -0.71 -6.93 -12.85
N ASN A 204 -0.19 -6.52 -14.00
CA ASN A 204 -0.08 -7.40 -15.14
C ASN A 204 1.29 -8.08 -15.09
N SER A 205 1.31 -9.40 -14.94
CA SER A 205 2.55 -10.17 -15.00
C SER A 205 2.82 -10.67 -16.41
N ILE A 206 4.08 -10.67 -16.80
CA ILE A 206 4.48 -11.24 -18.08
C ILE A 206 4.55 -12.76 -17.96
N SER A 207 3.71 -13.46 -18.74
CA SER A 207 3.68 -14.91 -18.81
C SER A 207 4.34 -15.43 -20.12
N ARG A 208 4.19 -16.74 -20.38
CA ARG A 208 4.69 -17.35 -21.60
C ARG A 208 4.20 -16.63 -22.85
N GLY A 209 5.09 -16.40 -23.80
CA GLY A 209 4.73 -15.85 -25.11
C GLY A 209 4.45 -14.35 -25.16
N ARG A 210 4.86 -13.58 -24.15
CA ARG A 210 4.60 -12.13 -23.99
C ARG A 210 3.15 -11.79 -23.65
N GLU A 211 2.38 -12.75 -23.19
CA GLU A 211 1.05 -12.48 -22.68
C GLU A 211 1.14 -11.79 -21.32
N HIS A 212 0.26 -10.82 -21.11
CA HIS A 212 0.11 -10.14 -19.83
C HIS A 212 -1.08 -10.74 -19.11
N ASN A 213 -0.82 -11.46 -18.03
CA ASN A 213 -1.86 -12.02 -17.18
C ASN A 213 -2.08 -11.17 -15.95
N PRO A 214 -3.33 -10.84 -15.60
CA PRO A 214 -3.63 -10.13 -14.37
C PRO A 214 -3.26 -11.01 -13.18
N CYS A 215 -2.57 -10.41 -12.21
CA CYS A 215 -2.28 -11.08 -10.95
C CYS A 215 -2.47 -10.13 -9.77
N THR A 216 -2.68 -10.73 -8.60
CA THR A 216 -2.73 -10.01 -7.33
C THR A 216 -1.54 -10.44 -6.49
N GLN A 217 -0.89 -9.50 -5.84
CA GLN A 217 0.29 -9.76 -5.03
C GLN A 217 0.32 -8.90 -3.78
N PHE A 218 1.07 -9.35 -2.79
CA PHE A 218 1.35 -8.55 -1.61
C PHE A 218 2.22 -7.36 -1.97
N ILE A 219 1.91 -6.23 -1.35
CA ILE A 219 2.70 -5.02 -1.42
C ILE A 219 2.94 -4.47 -0.03
N LEU A 220 4.07 -3.83 0.11
CA LEU A 220 4.50 -3.19 1.34
C LEU A 220 4.89 -1.75 1.03
N LEU A 221 4.28 -0.82 1.74
CA LEU A 221 4.61 0.60 1.70
C LEU A 221 5.33 0.99 2.98
N SER A 222 6.49 1.64 2.88
CA SER A 222 7.24 2.14 4.02
C SER A 222 7.73 3.56 3.79
N LYS A 223 7.60 4.43 4.80
CA LYS A 223 8.18 5.79 4.79
C LYS A 223 9.70 5.78 4.95
N LYS A 224 10.26 4.63 5.36
CA LYS A 224 11.71 4.42 5.54
C LYS A 224 12.18 3.23 4.71
N VAL A 225 13.44 3.26 4.33
CA VAL A 225 14.09 2.07 3.78
C VAL A 225 14.14 1.00 4.87
N LEU A 226 13.76 -0.22 4.53
CA LEU A 226 13.83 -1.33 5.48
C LEU A 226 15.27 -1.71 5.75
N ASP A 227 15.60 -1.90 7.02
CA ASP A 227 16.94 -2.33 7.48
C ASP A 227 17.05 -3.86 7.54
N ILE A 228 16.63 -4.50 6.44
CA ILE A 228 16.73 -5.94 6.22
C ILE A 228 17.12 -6.21 4.78
N THR A 229 17.60 -7.42 4.52
CA THR A 229 18.01 -7.83 3.17
C THR A 229 16.81 -7.97 2.23
N ASP A 230 17.04 -7.79 0.94
CA ASP A 230 15.99 -7.98 -0.08
C ASP A 230 15.47 -9.42 -0.09
N GLY A 231 16.30 -10.41 0.28
CA GLY A 231 15.87 -11.80 0.43
C GLY A 231 14.87 -12.00 1.57
N GLU A 232 15.04 -11.30 2.68
CA GLU A 232 14.10 -11.33 3.80
C GLU A 232 12.78 -10.65 3.42
N VAL A 233 12.82 -9.48 2.77
CA VAL A 233 11.60 -8.82 2.25
C VAL A 233 10.89 -9.73 1.25
N TYR A 234 11.62 -10.38 0.35
CA TYR A 234 11.06 -11.33 -0.60
C TYR A 234 10.30 -12.46 0.09
N ASN A 235 10.87 -13.04 1.14
CA ASN A 235 10.23 -14.10 1.91
C ASN A 235 8.95 -13.61 2.63
N LEU A 236 8.92 -12.37 3.12
CA LEU A 236 7.74 -11.78 3.74
C LEU A 236 6.59 -11.55 2.74
N LEU A 237 6.92 -11.26 1.47
CA LEU A 237 5.95 -10.95 0.42
C LEU A 237 5.47 -12.20 -0.36
N LYS A 238 5.99 -13.39 -0.06
CA LYS A 238 5.57 -14.62 -0.72
C LYS A 238 4.17 -15.03 -0.30
N PHE A 239 3.41 -15.56 -1.27
CA PHE A 239 2.11 -16.20 -1.01
C PHE A 239 2.23 -17.63 -0.45
N ASP A 240 3.40 -18.25 -0.54
CA ASP A 240 3.66 -19.66 -0.27
C ASP A 240 4.05 -19.97 1.18
N ASN A 241 3.92 -19.02 2.10
CA ASN A 241 4.19 -19.25 3.53
C ASN A 241 3.01 -19.87 4.28
N TYR A 242 2.06 -20.46 3.59
CA TYR A 242 0.97 -21.17 4.25
C TYR A 242 1.42 -22.60 4.57
N SER A 243 1.57 -22.88 5.84
CA SER A 243 1.55 -24.27 6.31
C SER A 243 0.13 -24.81 6.13
N ILE A 244 -0.07 -25.60 5.10
CA ILE A 244 -1.31 -26.37 4.95
C ILE A 244 -1.22 -27.50 5.95
N ASP A 245 -2.11 -27.54 6.92
CA ASP A 245 -2.21 -28.71 7.78
C ASP A 245 -2.87 -29.85 6.98
N LEU A 246 -2.04 -30.77 6.52
CA LEU A 246 -2.46 -31.95 5.75
C LEU A 246 -2.63 -33.18 6.63
N SER A 247 -2.50 -33.05 7.95
CA SER A 247 -2.46 -34.20 8.87
C SER A 247 -3.66 -35.11 8.70
N ASP A 248 -4.87 -34.55 8.64
CA ASP A 248 -6.10 -35.34 8.48
C ASP A 248 -6.17 -36.00 7.09
N SER A 249 -5.87 -35.27 6.02
CA SER A 249 -5.91 -35.78 4.66
C SER A 249 -4.84 -36.87 4.43
N ILE A 250 -3.65 -36.67 4.98
CA ILE A 250 -2.58 -37.69 4.96
C ILE A 250 -3.02 -38.94 5.74
N ASN A 251 -3.60 -38.75 6.93
CA ASN A 251 -4.10 -39.86 7.73
C ASN A 251 -5.17 -40.69 7.01
N GLU A 252 -6.05 -40.04 6.25
CA GLU A 252 -7.05 -40.75 5.42
C GLU A 252 -6.38 -41.58 4.33
N VAL A 253 -5.36 -41.08 3.64
CA VAL A 253 -4.61 -41.86 2.64
C VAL A 253 -3.86 -43.03 3.30
N VAL A 254 -3.21 -42.78 4.44
CA VAL A 254 -2.50 -43.82 5.22
C VAL A 254 -3.47 -44.93 5.70
N ASN A 255 -4.65 -44.52 6.19
CA ASN A 255 -5.67 -45.46 6.63
C ASN A 255 -6.22 -46.30 5.46
N LEU A 256 -6.42 -45.69 4.29
CA LEU A 256 -6.80 -46.44 3.08
C LEU A 256 -5.72 -47.43 2.69
N PHE A 257 -4.44 -47.02 2.72
CA PHE A 257 -3.32 -47.92 2.44
C PHE A 257 -3.28 -49.10 3.44
N LYS A 258 -3.41 -48.84 4.74
CA LYS A 258 -3.47 -49.89 5.77
C LYS A 258 -4.61 -50.87 5.50
N LYS A 259 -5.81 -50.41 5.20
CA LYS A 259 -6.97 -51.26 4.87
C LYS A 259 -6.74 -52.12 3.63
N LEU A 260 -6.10 -51.58 2.59
CA LEU A 260 -5.88 -52.31 1.34
C LEU A 260 -4.75 -53.34 1.41
N TYR A 261 -3.73 -53.10 2.24
CA TYR A 261 -2.50 -53.91 2.23
C TYR A 261 -2.13 -54.57 3.56
N LEU A 262 -2.57 -54.05 4.70
CA LEU A 262 -2.11 -54.49 6.02
C LEU A 262 -3.22 -55.11 6.88
N GLU A 263 -4.48 -54.80 6.61
CA GLU A 263 -5.60 -55.30 7.39
C GLU A 263 -6.37 -56.36 6.58
N ASP A 264 -6.66 -57.50 7.19
CA ASP A 264 -7.32 -58.65 6.55
C ASP A 264 -8.86 -58.46 6.49
N TYR A 265 -9.31 -57.33 5.98
CA TYR A 265 -10.73 -56.95 5.94
C TYR A 265 -11.50 -57.50 4.76
N GLY A 266 -11.15 -58.67 4.23
CA GLY A 266 -11.93 -59.33 3.17
C GLY A 266 -11.89 -58.59 1.81
N ILE A 267 -10.93 -57.70 1.61
CA ILE A 267 -10.68 -56.97 0.35
C ILE A 267 -9.72 -57.75 -0.56
N SER A 268 -9.57 -59.03 -0.30
CA SER A 268 -8.68 -59.96 -1.03
C SER A 268 -9.11 -60.19 -2.50
N TYR A 269 -10.32 -59.75 -2.87
CA TYR A 269 -10.83 -59.85 -4.24
C TYR A 269 -10.36 -58.71 -5.17
N LEU A 270 -9.73 -57.66 -4.62
CA LEU A 270 -9.20 -56.58 -5.43
C LEU A 270 -7.81 -56.94 -5.96
N ASP A 271 -7.61 -56.79 -7.27
CA ASP A 271 -6.30 -56.92 -7.85
C ASP A 271 -5.40 -55.71 -7.51
N GLU A 272 -4.11 -55.87 -7.76
CA GLU A 272 -3.09 -54.86 -7.45
C GLU A 272 -3.36 -53.55 -8.17
N TRP A 273 -3.85 -53.61 -9.41
CA TRP A 273 -4.16 -52.42 -10.20
C TRP A 273 -5.35 -51.64 -9.61
N GLN A 274 -6.38 -52.36 -9.14
CA GLN A 274 -7.56 -51.80 -8.50
C GLN A 274 -7.17 -51.11 -7.18
N LYS A 275 -6.32 -51.71 -6.35
CA LYS A 275 -5.82 -51.12 -5.10
C LYS A 275 -5.03 -49.86 -5.35
N ILE A 276 -4.10 -49.86 -6.32
CA ILE A 276 -3.32 -48.69 -6.73
C ILE A 276 -4.22 -47.58 -7.26
N SER A 277 -5.23 -47.94 -8.08
CA SER A 277 -6.19 -46.95 -8.61
C SER A 277 -6.99 -46.27 -7.50
N MET A 278 -7.41 -47.01 -6.47
CA MET A 278 -8.13 -46.42 -5.32
C MET A 278 -7.26 -45.43 -4.54
N ILE A 279 -5.99 -45.77 -4.30
CA ILE A 279 -5.05 -44.87 -3.63
C ILE A 279 -4.82 -43.61 -4.47
N LYS A 280 -4.58 -43.78 -5.78
CA LYS A 280 -4.38 -42.69 -6.72
C LYS A 280 -5.57 -41.73 -6.73
N ASN A 281 -6.79 -42.27 -6.86
CA ASN A 281 -8.01 -41.46 -6.84
C ASN A 281 -8.17 -40.70 -5.52
N LYS A 282 -7.86 -41.35 -4.38
CA LYS A 282 -7.93 -40.64 -3.08
C LYS A 282 -6.89 -39.54 -2.95
N MET A 283 -5.69 -39.77 -3.46
CA MET A 283 -4.65 -38.72 -3.52
C MET A 283 -5.03 -37.57 -4.47
N GLU A 284 -5.63 -37.88 -5.61
CA GLU A 284 -6.11 -36.84 -6.55
C GLU A 284 -7.23 -36.00 -5.92
N LEU A 285 -8.17 -36.63 -5.21
CA LEU A 285 -9.20 -35.92 -4.45
C LEU A 285 -8.58 -35.01 -3.36
N MET A 286 -7.66 -35.58 -2.57
CA MET A 286 -6.94 -34.81 -1.54
C MET A 286 -6.20 -33.61 -2.13
N LEU A 287 -5.51 -33.80 -3.24
CA LEU A 287 -4.82 -32.69 -3.92
C LEU A 287 -5.83 -31.67 -4.48
N GLY A 288 -6.96 -32.12 -5.04
CA GLY A 288 -8.05 -31.29 -5.49
C GLY A 288 -8.60 -30.43 -4.37
N ASP A 289 -8.92 -31.02 -3.23
CA ASP A 289 -9.41 -30.32 -2.04
C ASP A 289 -8.39 -29.30 -1.52
N ILE A 290 -7.10 -29.64 -1.51
CA ILE A 290 -6.02 -28.75 -1.13
C ILE A 290 -5.92 -27.56 -2.09
N PHE A 291 -5.95 -27.82 -3.39
CA PHE A 291 -5.92 -26.77 -4.41
C PHE A 291 -7.17 -25.91 -4.32
N GLU A 292 -8.35 -26.49 -4.17
CA GLU A 292 -9.61 -25.74 -4.08
C GLU A 292 -9.71 -24.93 -2.78
N ALA A 293 -9.24 -25.48 -1.66
CA ALA A 293 -9.19 -24.75 -0.39
C ALA A 293 -8.18 -23.60 -0.40
N ASN A 294 -7.10 -23.71 -1.17
CA ASN A 294 -5.97 -22.80 -1.12
C ASN A 294 -5.78 -21.94 -2.38
N ALA A 295 -6.34 -22.37 -3.53
CA ALA A 295 -6.00 -21.74 -4.81
C ALA A 295 -6.47 -20.30 -4.94
N PHE A 296 -7.49 -19.82 -4.21
CA PHE A 296 -8.01 -18.47 -4.41
C PHE A 296 -8.72 -17.84 -3.19
N ARG A 297 -8.80 -18.55 -2.05
CA ARG A 297 -9.57 -18.02 -0.91
C ARG A 297 -8.80 -17.03 -0.05
N PHE A 298 -7.49 -17.03 -0.06
CA PHE A 298 -6.70 -16.26 0.90
C PHE A 298 -5.37 -15.73 0.34
N ALA A 299 -5.44 -14.72 -0.52
CA ALA A 299 -4.37 -13.73 -0.57
C ALA A 299 -4.59 -12.72 0.58
N LYS A 300 -4.63 -13.18 1.81
CA LYS A 300 -4.77 -12.35 3.00
C LYS A 300 -3.40 -12.21 3.65
N ILE A 301 -2.95 -10.98 3.86
CA ILE A 301 -1.81 -10.74 4.75
C ILE A 301 -2.22 -11.26 6.12
N SER A 302 -1.47 -12.22 6.68
CA SER A 302 -1.74 -12.67 8.03
C SER A 302 -1.37 -11.57 9.01
N ASN A 303 -2.10 -11.44 10.12
CA ASN A 303 -1.74 -10.51 11.18
C ASN A 303 -0.31 -10.76 11.69
N LYS A 304 0.15 -12.01 11.64
CA LYS A 304 1.49 -12.40 12.07
C LYS A 304 2.59 -11.83 11.16
N ASP A 305 2.38 -11.86 9.84
CA ASP A 305 3.33 -11.32 8.88
C ASP A 305 3.37 -9.80 8.95
N ASP A 306 2.18 -9.19 9.09
CA ASP A 306 2.05 -7.75 9.27
C ASP A 306 2.73 -7.26 10.55
N ASP A 307 2.51 -7.96 11.68
CA ASP A 307 3.20 -7.70 12.95
C ASP A 307 4.72 -7.86 12.83
N SER A 308 5.19 -8.84 12.07
CA SER A 308 6.62 -9.06 11.85
C SER A 308 7.27 -7.89 11.12
N VAL A 309 6.66 -7.43 10.04
CA VAL A 309 7.14 -6.23 9.31
C VAL A 309 7.03 -4.97 10.18
N TYR A 310 5.94 -4.81 10.92
CA TYR A 310 5.77 -3.69 11.85
C TYR A 310 6.89 -3.65 12.90
N ARG A 311 7.27 -4.79 13.48
CA ARG A 311 8.37 -4.89 14.45
C ARG A 311 9.72 -4.53 13.82
N ILE A 312 10.03 -5.04 12.63
CA ILE A 312 11.24 -4.70 11.89
C ILE A 312 11.36 -3.19 11.69
N ILE A 313 10.27 -2.53 11.29
CA ILE A 313 10.26 -1.09 11.02
C ILE A 313 10.33 -0.26 12.30
N LYS A 314 9.65 -0.69 13.36
CA LYS A 314 9.54 0.06 14.61
C LYS A 314 10.77 -0.09 15.49
N GLU A 315 11.27 -1.31 15.61
CA GLU A 315 12.21 -1.70 16.65
C GLU A 315 13.62 -1.96 16.13
N GLY A 316 13.78 -2.09 14.79
CA GLY A 316 15.07 -2.47 14.19
C GLY A 316 15.54 -3.85 14.64
N ILE A 317 14.60 -4.70 15.08
CA ILE A 317 14.91 -6.00 15.66
C ILE A 317 15.01 -7.04 14.56
N ASP A 318 16.07 -7.83 14.64
CA ASP A 318 16.31 -9.04 13.88
C ASP A 318 15.30 -10.14 14.31
N VAL A 319 14.13 -10.13 13.69
CA VAL A 319 13.00 -11.04 14.02
C VAL A 319 13.35 -12.52 13.75
N TRP A 320 14.43 -12.77 12.97
CA TRP A 320 14.77 -14.10 12.46
C TRP A 320 15.63 -14.93 13.40
N LYS A 321 16.12 -14.38 14.51
CA LYS A 321 16.93 -15.15 15.48
C LYS A 321 16.14 -16.17 16.31
N ASN A 322 14.82 -16.19 16.20
CA ASN A 322 13.93 -17.05 17.00
C ASN A 322 13.01 -17.98 16.17
N TRP A 323 13.42 -18.32 14.93
CA TRP A 323 12.73 -19.30 14.07
C TRP A 323 13.65 -20.49 13.80
#